data_98b92a89a5dbbb64045617fd820c60ff
#
_entry.id   98b92a89a5dbbb64045617fd820c60ff
#
_cell.length_a   1.000
_cell.length_b   1.000
_cell.length_c   1.000
_cell.angle_alpha   90.00
_cell.angle_beta   90.00
_cell.angle_gamma   90.00
#
_symmetry.space_group_name_H-M   'P 1'
#
loop_
_entity.id
_entity.type
_entity.pdbx_description
1 polymer ?
#
loop_
_entity_poly.entity_id
_entity_poly.type
_entity_poly.pdbx_seq_one_letter_code
_entity_poly.pdbx_strand_id
1 'polypeptide(L)'
;MKRTVSFVTAAALALAVPAFASFSGKPEAPSAPSSSSGTSSATSTSPREEAEKTYAQAYEDVAGAKKDLADGKTKNADKKFKRALSGGERATSLDATYHEAWNLVGFCARKLGDYDKAFAAYEKCLNIKPDYAPAREYMGEAWLEKGDAQKAREQLTLLESYGDRAADDAKTLKTAIEAYESAHAPAAAASSTNGSGSK
;
A
#
# COMPACT_ATOMS: atom_id res chain seq x y z
N MET A 1 7.70 -33.60 -44.63
CA MET A 1 8.35 -32.82 -43.55
C MET A 1 7.27 -32.12 -42.74
N LYS A 2 6.89 -32.73 -41.61
CA LYS A 2 5.86 -32.20 -40.70
C LYS A 2 6.59 -31.51 -39.55
N ARG A 3 6.47 -30.17 -39.43
CA ARG A 3 7.01 -29.39 -38.32
C ARG A 3 5.98 -29.43 -37.19
N THR A 4 6.31 -30.12 -36.10
CA THR A 4 5.58 -30.09 -34.83
C THR A 4 5.95 -28.81 -34.10
N VAL A 5 4.96 -27.92 -33.93
CA VAL A 5 5.10 -26.73 -33.08
C VAL A 5 4.77 -27.18 -31.67
N SER A 6 5.80 -27.18 -30.80
CA SER A 6 5.67 -27.47 -29.37
C SER A 6 5.14 -26.23 -28.68
N PHE A 7 3.89 -26.27 -28.23
CA PHE A 7 3.33 -25.24 -27.34
C PHE A 7 3.91 -25.47 -25.92
N VAL A 8 4.81 -24.60 -25.52
CA VAL A 8 5.22 -24.48 -24.12
C VAL A 8 4.10 -23.73 -23.39
N THR A 9 3.28 -24.47 -22.68
CA THR A 9 2.33 -23.91 -21.74
C THR A 9 3.10 -23.38 -20.53
N ALA A 10 3.26 -22.07 -20.46
CA ALA A 10 3.69 -21.40 -19.24
C ALA A 10 2.57 -21.54 -18.20
N ALA A 11 2.78 -22.44 -17.25
CA ALA A 11 1.95 -22.52 -16.06
C ALA A 11 2.22 -21.27 -15.21
N ALA A 12 1.30 -20.31 -15.27
CA ALA A 12 1.27 -19.20 -14.32
C ALA A 12 0.91 -19.79 -12.95
N LEU A 13 1.93 -20.03 -12.16
CA LEU A 13 1.77 -20.37 -10.75
C LEU A 13 1.34 -19.09 -10.03
N ALA A 14 0.05 -18.92 -9.83
CA ALA A 14 -0.50 -17.88 -8.99
C ALA A 14 -0.11 -18.18 -7.54
N LEU A 15 1.03 -17.66 -7.10
CA LEU A 15 1.38 -17.63 -5.70
C LEU A 15 0.43 -16.65 -5.03
N ALA A 16 -0.57 -17.19 -4.35
CA ALA A 16 -1.41 -16.45 -3.44
C ALA A 16 -0.55 -16.01 -2.25
N VAL A 17 0.03 -14.84 -2.34
CA VAL A 17 0.62 -14.16 -1.18
C VAL A 17 -0.56 -13.75 -0.31
N PRO A 18 -0.67 -14.20 0.95
CA PRO A 18 -1.65 -13.66 1.87
C PRO A 18 -1.21 -12.23 2.25
N ALA A 19 -1.57 -11.26 1.42
CA ALA A 19 -1.35 -9.86 1.71
C ALA A 19 -2.40 -9.40 2.75
N PHE A 20 -2.29 -9.87 3.96
CA PHE A 20 -2.91 -9.24 5.13
C PHE A 20 -1.95 -8.18 5.69
N ALA A 21 -1.69 -7.15 4.90
CA ALA A 21 -1.18 -5.92 5.49
C ALA A 21 -2.38 -5.24 6.17
N SER A 22 -2.38 -5.26 7.47
CA SER A 22 -3.32 -4.48 8.28
C SER A 22 -3.07 -3.00 7.96
N PHE A 23 -4.04 -2.36 7.30
CA PHE A 23 -4.11 -0.91 7.24
C PHE A 23 -4.42 -0.45 8.68
N SER A 24 -3.39 -0.32 9.49
CA SER A 24 -3.46 0.00 10.91
C SER A 24 -3.28 1.49 11.17
N GLY A 25 -3.39 2.32 10.12
CA GLY A 25 -3.56 3.75 10.29
C GLY A 25 -4.97 4.02 10.78
N LYS A 26 -5.16 4.00 12.11
CA LYS A 26 -6.34 4.61 12.72
C LYS A 26 -6.37 6.05 12.25
N PRO A 27 -7.45 6.53 11.60
CA PRO A 27 -7.57 7.95 11.36
C PRO A 27 -7.51 8.62 12.73
N GLU A 28 -6.52 9.49 12.92
CA GLU A 28 -6.52 10.38 14.07
C GLU A 28 -7.81 11.18 13.96
N ALA A 29 -8.72 10.99 14.91
CA ALA A 29 -9.98 11.70 14.92
C ALA A 29 -9.67 13.21 14.94
N PRO A 30 -10.31 14.03 14.10
CA PRO A 30 -10.09 15.46 14.10
C PRO A 30 -10.37 15.97 15.51
N SER A 31 -9.38 16.66 16.08
CA SER A 31 -9.51 17.34 17.37
C SER A 31 -10.69 18.30 17.26
N ALA A 32 -11.66 18.15 18.15
CA ALA A 32 -12.85 18.97 18.17
C ALA A 32 -12.48 20.48 18.21
N PRO A 33 -13.05 21.32 17.35
CA PRO A 33 -12.80 22.75 17.41
C PRO A 33 -13.41 23.31 18.69
N SER A 34 -12.59 24.05 19.43
CA SER A 34 -13.04 24.83 20.58
C SER A 34 -14.15 25.79 20.14
N SER A 35 -15.30 25.66 20.75
CA SER A 35 -16.48 26.52 20.55
C SER A 35 -16.12 27.99 20.85
N SER A 36 -16.10 28.80 19.80
CA SER A 36 -16.33 30.27 19.94
C SER A 36 -17.64 30.61 19.23
N SER A 37 -18.56 31.07 20.02
CA SER A 37 -19.89 31.56 19.65
C SER A 37 -19.85 32.75 18.71
N GLY A 38 -20.69 32.76 17.69
CA GLY A 38 -21.19 34.01 17.08
C GLY A 38 -21.38 33.98 15.57
N THR A 39 -22.64 34.10 15.21
CA THR A 39 -23.20 34.66 13.98
C THR A 39 -23.43 33.70 12.80
N SER A 40 -24.71 33.52 12.50
CA SER A 40 -25.28 32.86 11.31
C SER A 40 -24.67 33.45 10.04
N SER A 41 -23.85 32.62 9.37
CA SER A 41 -23.46 32.83 7.97
C SER A 41 -23.53 31.46 7.30
N ALA A 42 -24.06 31.39 6.11
CA ALA A 42 -24.10 30.20 5.28
C ALA A 42 -22.74 29.48 5.36
N THR A 43 -22.74 28.25 5.86
CA THR A 43 -21.54 27.47 6.17
C THR A 43 -20.82 27.14 4.85
N SER A 44 -19.98 28.04 4.38
CA SER A 44 -19.01 27.70 3.34
C SER A 44 -17.98 26.78 3.99
N THR A 45 -18.16 25.47 3.80
CA THR A 45 -17.18 24.45 4.18
C THR A 45 -15.82 24.87 3.62
N SER A 46 -14.77 24.89 4.45
CA SER A 46 -13.44 25.20 3.96
C SER A 46 -12.95 24.13 2.97
N PRO A 47 -12.06 24.48 2.02
CA PRO A 47 -11.48 23.46 1.12
C PRO A 47 -10.87 22.27 1.85
N ARG A 48 -10.29 22.50 3.02
CA ARG A 48 -9.73 21.44 3.87
C ARG A 48 -10.81 20.53 4.43
N GLU A 49 -11.90 21.07 4.97
CA GLU A 49 -13.02 20.28 5.48
C GLU A 49 -13.69 19.45 4.37
N GLU A 50 -13.81 20.01 3.16
CA GLU A 50 -14.32 19.26 2.01
C GLU A 50 -13.35 18.14 1.60
N ALA A 51 -12.03 18.40 1.65
CA ALA A 51 -11.01 17.39 1.40
C ALA A 51 -11.09 16.23 2.42
N GLU A 52 -11.24 16.52 3.70
CA GLU A 52 -11.39 15.53 4.77
C GLU A 52 -12.66 14.69 4.61
N LYS A 53 -13.77 15.31 4.27
CA LYS A 53 -15.03 14.58 3.98
C LYS A 53 -14.87 13.66 2.77
N THR A 54 -14.24 14.14 1.71
CA THR A 54 -13.98 13.38 0.49
C THR A 54 -13.04 12.22 0.75
N TYR A 55 -11.98 12.45 1.54
CA TYR A 55 -11.05 11.41 2.00
C TYR A 55 -11.75 10.34 2.83
N ALA A 56 -12.57 10.73 3.81
CA ALA A 56 -13.31 9.78 4.65
C ALA A 56 -14.19 8.84 3.81
N GLN A 57 -14.89 9.38 2.81
CA GLN A 57 -15.69 8.55 1.89
C GLN A 57 -14.82 7.60 1.06
N ALA A 58 -13.69 8.08 0.56
CA ALA A 58 -12.75 7.25 -0.19
C ALA A 58 -12.12 6.15 0.69
N TYR A 59 -11.88 6.44 1.96
CA TYR A 59 -11.39 5.47 2.93
C TYR A 59 -12.40 4.33 3.19
N GLU A 60 -13.69 4.65 3.29
CA GLU A 60 -14.76 3.63 3.38
C GLU A 60 -14.79 2.74 2.12
N ASP A 61 -14.57 3.31 0.94
CA ASP A 61 -14.45 2.52 -0.28
C ASP A 61 -13.27 1.55 -0.24
N VAL A 62 -12.13 1.96 0.33
CA VAL A 62 -10.97 1.07 0.55
C VAL A 62 -11.34 -0.07 1.52
N ALA A 63 -12.00 0.24 2.62
CA ALA A 63 -12.46 -0.78 3.58
C ALA A 63 -13.38 -1.81 2.91
N GLY A 64 -14.33 -1.32 2.12
CA GLY A 64 -15.22 -2.16 1.33
C GLY A 64 -14.51 -2.97 0.25
N ALA A 65 -13.45 -2.43 -0.38
CA ALA A 65 -12.64 -3.14 -1.35
C ALA A 65 -11.85 -4.28 -0.70
N LYS A 66 -11.24 -4.04 0.46
CA LYS A 66 -10.54 -5.07 1.24
C LYS A 66 -11.46 -6.22 1.62
N LYS A 67 -12.69 -5.92 2.05
CA LYS A 67 -13.70 -6.94 2.33
C LYS A 67 -14.03 -7.75 1.09
N ASP A 68 -14.25 -7.11 -0.06
CA ASP A 68 -14.53 -7.82 -1.31
C ASP A 68 -13.36 -8.72 -1.75
N LEU A 69 -12.10 -8.31 -1.53
CA LEU A 69 -10.93 -9.17 -1.77
C LEU A 69 -10.94 -10.41 -0.86
N ALA A 70 -11.22 -10.23 0.43
CA ALA A 70 -11.32 -11.34 1.37
C ALA A 70 -12.43 -12.34 0.98
N ASP A 71 -13.53 -11.83 0.40
CA ASP A 71 -14.65 -12.62 -0.12
C ASP A 71 -14.37 -13.20 -1.55
N GLY A 72 -13.18 -12.98 -2.13
CA GLY A 72 -12.83 -13.42 -3.50
C GLY A 72 -13.51 -12.62 -4.63
N LYS A 73 -14.15 -11.49 -4.31
CA LYS A 73 -14.88 -10.63 -5.26
C LYS A 73 -13.98 -9.59 -5.91
N THR A 74 -12.93 -10.02 -6.60
CA THR A 74 -11.87 -9.14 -7.15
C THR A 74 -12.41 -8.00 -8.01
N LYS A 75 -13.36 -8.30 -8.93
CA LYS A 75 -13.95 -7.25 -9.80
C LYS A 75 -14.68 -6.16 -9.02
N ASN A 76 -15.29 -6.50 -7.88
CA ASN A 76 -15.97 -5.52 -7.04
C ASN A 76 -14.93 -4.69 -6.25
N ALA A 77 -13.88 -5.34 -5.77
CA ALA A 77 -12.76 -4.66 -5.12
C ALA A 77 -12.12 -3.63 -6.05
N ASP A 78 -11.82 -4.00 -7.30
CA ASP A 78 -11.25 -3.09 -8.31
C ASP A 78 -12.13 -1.86 -8.54
N LYS A 79 -13.46 -2.04 -8.64
CA LYS A 79 -14.39 -0.92 -8.79
C LYS A 79 -14.33 0.03 -7.59
N LYS A 80 -14.25 -0.52 -6.38
CA LYS A 80 -14.15 0.28 -5.14
C LYS A 80 -12.80 0.97 -5.04
N PHE A 81 -11.68 0.30 -5.38
CA PHE A 81 -10.37 0.96 -5.44
C PHE A 81 -10.32 2.10 -6.45
N LYS A 82 -10.94 1.95 -7.63
CA LYS A 82 -11.04 3.04 -8.61
C LYS A 82 -11.82 4.23 -8.07
N ARG A 83 -12.92 3.97 -7.35
CA ARG A 83 -13.73 5.02 -6.73
C ARG A 83 -12.97 5.71 -5.59
N ALA A 84 -12.29 4.94 -4.74
CA ALA A 84 -11.43 5.45 -3.70
C ALA A 84 -10.27 6.29 -4.27
N LEU A 85 -9.65 5.84 -5.36
CA LEU A 85 -8.60 6.58 -6.07
C LEU A 85 -9.11 7.96 -6.50
N SER A 86 -10.26 8.01 -7.20
CA SER A 86 -10.86 9.30 -7.60
C SER A 86 -11.21 10.19 -6.42
N GLY A 87 -11.69 9.61 -5.31
CA GLY A 87 -11.95 10.35 -4.06
C GLY A 87 -10.66 10.93 -3.46
N GLY A 88 -9.59 10.14 -3.41
CA GLY A 88 -8.28 10.60 -2.97
C GLY A 88 -7.71 11.72 -3.84
N GLU A 89 -7.78 11.57 -5.17
CA GLU A 89 -7.36 12.59 -6.14
C GLU A 89 -8.16 13.90 -5.97
N ARG A 90 -9.46 13.79 -5.71
CA ARG A 90 -10.27 14.98 -5.40
C ARG A 90 -9.86 15.63 -4.08
N ALA A 91 -9.62 14.85 -3.03
CA ALA A 91 -9.16 15.39 -1.74
C ALA A 91 -7.83 16.13 -1.87
N THR A 92 -6.86 15.58 -2.64
CA THR A 92 -5.57 16.24 -2.91
C THR A 92 -5.71 17.49 -3.80
N SER A 93 -6.74 17.57 -4.64
CA SER A 93 -7.04 18.76 -5.44
C SER A 93 -7.64 19.88 -4.59
N LEU A 94 -8.41 19.55 -3.56
CA LEU A 94 -8.99 20.50 -2.61
C LEU A 94 -7.94 21.00 -1.61
N ASP A 95 -7.05 20.10 -1.14
CA ASP A 95 -5.93 20.44 -0.27
C ASP A 95 -4.69 19.63 -0.67
N ALA A 96 -3.79 20.25 -1.40
CA ALA A 96 -2.55 19.63 -1.85
C ALA A 96 -1.56 19.30 -0.71
N THR A 97 -1.78 19.82 0.49
CA THR A 97 -0.98 19.53 1.69
C THR A 97 -1.51 18.37 2.52
N TYR A 98 -2.61 17.73 2.08
CA TYR A 98 -3.23 16.62 2.78
C TYR A 98 -2.47 15.31 2.52
N HIS A 99 -1.44 15.04 3.32
CA HIS A 99 -0.54 13.90 3.13
C HIS A 99 -1.24 12.54 3.20
N GLU A 100 -2.26 12.37 4.07
CA GLU A 100 -3.04 11.13 4.15
C GLU A 100 -3.82 10.86 2.86
N ALA A 101 -4.33 11.90 2.20
CA ALA A 101 -4.99 11.75 0.92
C ALA A 101 -4.01 11.32 -0.19
N TRP A 102 -2.78 11.86 -0.20
CA TRP A 102 -1.72 11.40 -1.10
C TRP A 102 -1.36 9.93 -0.85
N ASN A 103 -1.25 9.52 0.42
CA ASN A 103 -1.03 8.11 0.77
C ASN A 103 -2.16 7.21 0.27
N LEU A 104 -3.43 7.63 0.40
CA LEU A 104 -4.59 6.89 -0.11
C LEU A 104 -4.55 6.73 -1.64
N VAL A 105 -4.19 7.80 -2.37
CA VAL A 105 -3.98 7.75 -3.82
C VAL A 105 -2.93 6.71 -4.16
N GLY A 106 -1.77 6.73 -3.49
CA GLY A 106 -0.70 5.75 -3.69
C GLY A 106 -1.15 4.32 -3.43
N PHE A 107 -1.84 4.10 -2.31
CA PHE A 107 -2.38 2.79 -1.95
C PHE A 107 -3.35 2.24 -3.00
N CYS A 108 -4.33 3.06 -3.42
CA CYS A 108 -5.32 2.63 -4.41
C CYS A 108 -4.67 2.38 -5.78
N ALA A 109 -3.75 3.25 -6.23
CA ALA A 109 -3.02 3.07 -7.48
C ALA A 109 -2.21 1.77 -7.47
N ARG A 110 -1.48 1.46 -6.39
CA ARG A 110 -0.76 0.19 -6.21
C ARG A 110 -1.70 -1.01 -6.30
N LYS A 111 -2.84 -0.99 -5.60
CA LYS A 111 -3.82 -2.09 -5.64
C LYS A 111 -4.45 -2.30 -7.02
N LEU A 112 -4.42 -1.27 -7.87
CA LEU A 112 -4.84 -1.34 -9.28
C LEU A 112 -3.70 -1.64 -10.26
N GLY A 113 -2.46 -1.81 -9.77
CA GLY A 113 -1.28 -2.11 -10.58
C GLY A 113 -0.64 -0.90 -11.25
N ASP A 114 -1.11 0.32 -10.97
CA ASP A 114 -0.52 1.57 -11.46
C ASP A 114 0.62 2.02 -10.53
N TYR A 115 1.76 1.37 -10.65
CA TYR A 115 2.90 1.60 -9.77
C TYR A 115 3.53 2.97 -9.95
N ASP A 116 3.53 3.52 -11.18
CA ASP A 116 4.12 4.84 -11.44
C ASP A 116 3.33 5.92 -10.69
N LYS A 117 2.00 5.88 -10.76
CA LYS A 117 1.13 6.75 -9.98
C LYS A 117 1.29 6.50 -8.48
N ALA A 118 1.42 5.24 -8.05
CA ALA A 118 1.59 4.90 -6.65
C ALA A 118 2.86 5.54 -6.06
N PHE A 119 4.01 5.37 -6.70
CA PHE A 119 5.27 5.96 -6.26
C PHE A 119 5.21 7.49 -6.24
N ALA A 120 4.69 8.13 -7.30
CA ALA A 120 4.55 9.58 -7.35
C ALA A 120 3.68 10.12 -6.20
N ALA A 121 2.61 9.40 -5.83
CA ALA A 121 1.73 9.79 -4.74
C ALA A 121 2.39 9.58 -3.36
N TYR A 122 3.11 8.48 -3.14
CA TYR A 122 3.87 8.27 -1.91
C TYR A 122 4.98 9.32 -1.73
N GLU A 123 5.68 9.69 -2.79
CA GLU A 123 6.67 10.78 -2.77
C GLU A 123 6.04 12.10 -2.39
N LYS A 124 4.85 12.44 -2.93
CA LYS A 124 4.10 13.63 -2.53
C LYS A 124 3.74 13.60 -1.04
N CYS A 125 3.24 12.48 -0.55
CA CYS A 125 2.94 12.28 0.86
C CYS A 125 4.19 12.52 1.73
N LEU A 126 5.31 11.90 1.38
CA LEU A 126 6.56 11.97 2.13
C LEU A 126 7.28 13.31 2.01
N ASN A 127 7.07 14.07 0.93
CA ASN A 127 7.55 15.46 0.82
C ASN A 127 6.81 16.40 1.78
N ILE A 128 5.53 16.12 2.07
CA ILE A 128 4.73 16.89 3.03
C ILE A 128 5.03 16.44 4.46
N LYS A 129 5.07 15.13 4.69
CA LYS A 129 5.35 14.51 6.00
C LYS A 129 6.41 13.42 5.87
N PRO A 130 7.70 13.75 6.01
CA PRO A 130 8.82 12.82 5.74
C PRO A 130 8.85 11.55 6.62
N ASP A 131 8.24 11.63 7.80
CA ASP A 131 8.18 10.55 8.79
C ASP A 131 6.83 9.82 8.82
N TYR A 132 6.03 9.93 7.76
CA TYR A 132 4.75 9.24 7.68
C TYR A 132 4.96 7.76 7.36
N ALA A 133 4.97 6.95 8.42
CA ALA A 133 5.32 5.52 8.37
C ALA A 133 4.45 4.71 7.40
N PRO A 134 3.11 4.88 7.32
CA PRO A 134 2.29 4.10 6.38
C PRO A 134 2.67 4.29 4.91
N ALA A 135 3.10 5.49 4.50
CA ALA A 135 3.53 5.72 3.11
C ALA A 135 4.83 4.97 2.79
N ARG A 136 5.76 4.89 3.74
CA ARG A 136 7.00 4.13 3.56
C ARG A 136 6.75 2.62 3.54
N GLU A 137 5.89 2.11 4.41
CA GLU A 137 5.47 0.71 4.39
C GLU A 137 4.90 0.35 3.01
N TYR A 138 3.88 1.10 2.54
CA TYR A 138 3.25 0.81 1.25
C TYR A 138 4.16 1.01 0.05
N MET A 139 5.08 1.97 0.12
CA MET A 139 6.11 2.16 -0.90
C MET A 139 7.07 0.96 -0.94
N GLY A 140 7.45 0.42 0.21
CA GLY A 140 8.24 -0.80 0.34
C GLY A 140 7.54 -2.02 -0.27
N GLU A 141 6.26 -2.22 0.06
CA GLU A 141 5.44 -3.27 -0.55
C GLU A 141 5.33 -3.11 -2.08
N ALA A 142 5.16 -1.86 -2.58
CA ALA A 142 5.13 -1.59 -4.01
C ALA A 142 6.46 -1.98 -4.70
N TRP A 143 7.60 -1.79 -4.06
CA TRP A 143 8.89 -2.23 -4.58
C TRP A 143 9.01 -3.75 -4.62
N LEU A 144 8.49 -4.48 -3.62
CA LEU A 144 8.43 -5.95 -3.67
C LEU A 144 7.56 -6.45 -4.82
N GLU A 145 6.40 -5.85 -5.03
CA GLU A 145 5.50 -6.17 -6.14
C GLU A 145 6.14 -5.88 -7.51
N LYS A 146 7.09 -4.93 -7.58
CA LYS A 146 7.94 -4.64 -8.76
C LYS A 146 9.18 -5.53 -8.87
N GLY A 147 9.44 -6.40 -7.90
CA GLY A 147 10.60 -7.28 -7.89
C GLY A 147 11.89 -6.65 -7.33
N ASP A 148 11.83 -5.48 -6.72
CA ASP A 148 12.98 -4.75 -6.18
C ASP A 148 13.02 -4.82 -4.64
N ALA A 149 13.46 -5.97 -4.12
CA ALA A 149 13.59 -6.17 -2.69
C ALA A 149 14.65 -5.25 -2.05
N GLN A 150 15.63 -4.76 -2.83
CA GLN A 150 16.64 -3.84 -2.30
C GLN A 150 16.01 -2.50 -1.90
N LYS A 151 15.19 -1.92 -2.78
CA LYS A 151 14.47 -0.68 -2.47
C LYS A 151 13.45 -0.86 -1.34
N ALA A 152 12.84 -2.03 -1.22
CA ALA A 152 11.98 -2.34 -0.09
C ALA A 152 12.75 -2.31 1.24
N ARG A 153 13.99 -2.89 1.29
CA ARG A 153 14.84 -2.82 2.48
C ARG A 153 15.28 -1.39 2.83
N GLU A 154 15.51 -0.54 1.82
CA GLU A 154 15.78 0.89 2.05
C GLU A 154 14.62 1.57 2.77
N GLN A 155 13.36 1.27 2.40
CA GLN A 155 12.20 1.79 3.11
C GLN A 155 12.11 1.23 4.54
N LEU A 156 12.43 -0.05 4.74
CA LEU A 156 12.46 -0.66 6.07
C LEU A 156 13.50 0.02 6.98
N THR A 157 14.71 0.27 6.48
CA THR A 157 15.76 0.98 7.24
C THR A 157 15.28 2.36 7.71
N LEU A 158 14.54 3.09 6.86
CA LEU A 158 13.97 4.37 7.23
C LEU A 158 12.87 4.22 8.28
N LEU A 159 11.99 3.24 8.17
CA LEU A 159 10.96 2.94 9.18
C LEU A 159 11.59 2.60 10.54
N GLU A 160 12.61 1.75 10.57
CA GLU A 160 13.33 1.39 11.79
C GLU A 160 13.99 2.62 12.46
N SER A 161 14.45 3.59 11.67
CA SER A 161 15.01 4.85 12.19
C SER A 161 13.99 5.73 12.91
N TYR A 162 12.68 5.51 12.67
CA TYR A 162 11.61 6.26 13.33
C TYR A 162 11.28 5.73 14.75
N GLY A 163 11.84 4.58 15.13
CA GLY A 163 11.65 3.97 16.45
C GLY A 163 10.22 3.46 16.68
N ASP A 164 9.78 3.49 17.95
CA ASP A 164 8.51 2.89 18.38
C ASP A 164 7.27 3.38 17.63
N ARG A 165 7.28 4.63 17.14
CA ARG A 165 6.15 5.21 16.39
C ARG A 165 5.89 4.55 15.02
N ALA A 166 6.87 3.83 14.48
CA ALA A 166 6.76 3.10 13.22
C ALA A 166 6.99 1.59 13.37
N ALA A 167 6.98 1.08 14.60
CA ALA A 167 7.32 -0.31 14.88
C ALA A 167 6.39 -1.32 14.18
N ASP A 168 5.10 -1.02 14.11
CA ASP A 168 4.12 -1.88 13.45
C ASP A 168 4.30 -1.88 11.93
N ASP A 169 4.51 -0.69 11.32
CA ASP A 169 4.76 -0.55 9.87
C ASP A 169 6.09 -1.24 9.48
N ALA A 170 7.15 -1.04 10.30
CA ALA A 170 8.44 -1.69 10.10
C ALA A 170 8.32 -3.22 10.18
N LYS A 171 7.60 -3.74 11.17
CA LYS A 171 7.36 -5.17 11.33
C LYS A 171 6.58 -5.75 10.14
N THR A 172 5.57 -5.05 9.68
CA THR A 172 4.76 -5.46 8.52
C THR A 172 5.62 -5.54 7.26
N LEU A 173 6.38 -4.49 6.97
CA LEU A 173 7.25 -4.47 5.79
C LEU A 173 8.37 -5.52 5.88
N LYS A 174 8.98 -5.70 7.07
CA LYS A 174 9.98 -6.74 7.30
C LYS A 174 9.43 -8.14 6.98
N THR A 175 8.24 -8.45 7.49
CA THR A 175 7.56 -9.73 7.22
C THR A 175 7.30 -9.91 5.71
N ALA A 176 6.89 -8.85 5.02
CA ALA A 176 6.68 -8.90 3.57
C ALA A 176 7.98 -9.15 2.79
N ILE A 177 9.10 -8.53 3.20
CA ILE A 177 10.42 -8.74 2.60
C ILE A 177 10.87 -10.19 2.81
N GLU A 178 10.78 -10.71 4.02
CA GLU A 178 11.16 -12.10 4.36
C GLU A 178 10.37 -13.12 3.55
N ALA A 179 9.06 -12.90 3.41
CA ALA A 179 8.19 -13.74 2.59
C ALA A 179 8.58 -13.69 1.10
N TYR A 180 8.85 -12.50 0.57
CA TYR A 180 9.30 -12.30 -0.80
C TYR A 180 10.63 -13.04 -1.06
N GLU A 181 11.62 -12.87 -0.19
CA GLU A 181 12.94 -13.49 -0.33
C GLU A 181 12.88 -15.01 -0.24
N SER A 182 12.06 -15.54 0.68
CA SER A 182 11.83 -16.98 0.79
C SER A 182 11.22 -17.57 -0.49
N ALA A 183 10.28 -16.85 -1.10
CA ALA A 183 9.63 -17.29 -2.33
C ALA A 183 10.54 -17.19 -3.58
N HIS A 184 11.57 -16.33 -3.54
CA HIS A 184 12.48 -16.08 -4.66
C HIS A 184 13.91 -16.60 -4.39
N ALA A 185 14.13 -17.34 -3.30
CA ALA A 185 15.42 -17.95 -3.02
C ALA A 185 15.78 -18.95 -4.12
N PRO A 186 17.01 -18.92 -4.66
CA PRO A 186 17.43 -19.91 -5.65
C PRO A 186 17.40 -21.31 -5.06
N ALA A 187 16.85 -22.28 -5.80
CA ALA A 187 16.67 -23.68 -5.39
C ALA A 187 17.98 -24.43 -5.07
N ALA A 188 19.13 -23.79 -5.14
CA ALA A 188 20.46 -24.39 -5.00
C ALA A 188 20.92 -24.63 -3.55
N ALA A 189 20.20 -24.17 -2.53
CA ALA A 189 20.63 -24.34 -1.14
C ALA A 189 20.19 -25.67 -0.48
N ALA A 190 19.34 -26.46 -1.13
CA ALA A 190 18.80 -27.70 -0.57
C ALA A 190 19.63 -28.98 -0.84
N SER A 191 20.75 -28.87 -1.58
CA SER A 191 21.49 -30.07 -2.05
C SER A 191 22.81 -30.38 -1.35
N SER A 192 23.22 -29.64 -0.29
CA SER A 192 24.55 -29.82 0.31
C SER A 192 24.59 -30.57 1.66
N THR A 193 23.53 -31.25 2.07
CA THR A 193 23.55 -32.02 3.33
C THR A 193 23.34 -33.53 3.14
N ASN A 194 23.86 -34.10 2.04
CA ASN A 194 23.94 -35.57 2.00
C ASN A 194 25.27 -35.99 1.34
N GLY A 195 26.27 -36.31 2.14
CA GLY A 195 27.47 -36.93 1.63
C GLY A 195 28.69 -36.86 2.54
N SER A 196 28.63 -37.43 3.74
CA SER A 196 29.82 -38.01 4.36
C SER A 196 29.40 -38.99 5.43
N GLY A 197 29.10 -40.16 4.98
CA GLY A 197 29.04 -41.34 5.80
C GLY A 197 29.75 -42.47 5.05
N SER A 198 30.88 -42.93 5.54
CA SER A 198 31.53 -44.18 5.34
C SER A 198 33.01 -44.07 4.98
N LYS A 199 33.87 -44.17 5.95
CA LYS A 199 34.78 -45.34 6.12
C LYS A 199 35.49 -45.23 7.45
#